data_05036977f894bef86171d3d620b4400d
#
_entry.id   05036977f894bef86171d3d620b4400d
#
_cell.length_a   1.000
_cell.length_b   1.000
_cell.length_c   1.000
_cell.angle_alpha   90.00
_cell.angle_beta   90.00
_cell.angle_gamma   90.00
#
_symmetry.space_group_name_H-M   'P 1'
#
loop_
_entity.id
_entity.type
_entity.pdbx_description
1 polymer ?
#
loop_
_entity_poly.entity_id
_entity_poly.type
_entity_poly.pdbx_seq_one_letter_code
_entity_poly.pdbx_strand_id
1 'polypeptide(L)'
;MLRIAMLGAGRVGQVHSASITSHPEAELALVIDPIEAAAKALGEKYGTKWALDPEDAFSDPSIDAVIVGTPTNSHIDMLKRAVAANKKVLLEKPIDLDLAKIDAAWAEIESSAPFVMLGFNRRFDPSFREVKERVAKGEIGILRAVRITSRDPQPPPAAYLGISGGMFKDMTIHDFDMARFQAGDIVEVSAMTSTNSLAAFEEAKDHAQAIVTMRAASGALVTIVNSRSCAYGYDQRLEAYGDLGAFDAGNWTATTVRAASATQTEAAGPILNFFLERYMPAFKNEFDEFVQAIKADRAPAVGFRDGREALLLALAAQESVVTGKVVKVG
;
A
#
# COMPACT_ATOMS: atom_id res chain seq x y z
N MET A 1 17.69 12.98 -15.83
CA MET A 1 16.32 12.43 -15.87
C MET A 1 16.45 10.94 -15.64
N LEU A 2 15.78 10.38 -14.65
CA LEU A 2 15.82 8.94 -14.37
C LEU A 2 14.99 8.19 -15.41
N ARG A 3 15.57 7.16 -16.00
CA ARG A 3 14.91 6.30 -16.99
C ARG A 3 14.34 5.07 -16.30
N ILE A 4 13.01 4.96 -16.30
CA ILE A 4 12.27 3.97 -15.54
C ILE A 4 11.62 2.95 -16.46
N ALA A 5 11.77 1.65 -16.14
CA ALA A 5 10.95 0.61 -16.76
C ALA A 5 9.79 0.21 -15.84
N MET A 6 8.59 0.09 -16.40
CA MET A 6 7.40 -0.40 -15.72
C MET A 6 7.20 -1.88 -16.02
N LEU A 7 7.31 -2.74 -15.02
CA LEU A 7 7.03 -4.18 -15.09
C LEU A 7 5.60 -4.44 -14.64
N GLY A 8 4.75 -4.85 -15.58
CA GLY A 8 3.31 -5.04 -15.39
C GLY A 8 2.49 -3.87 -15.93
N ALA A 9 1.63 -4.12 -16.92
CA ALA A 9 0.75 -3.13 -17.55
C ALA A 9 -0.69 -3.18 -17.04
N GLY A 10 -0.91 -3.84 -15.90
CA GLY A 10 -2.20 -3.94 -15.22
C GLY A 10 -2.65 -2.61 -14.60
N ARG A 11 -3.65 -2.67 -13.70
CA ARG A 11 -4.24 -1.49 -13.06
C ARG A 11 -3.20 -0.62 -12.35
N VAL A 12 -2.34 -1.21 -11.54
CA VAL A 12 -1.30 -0.49 -10.80
C VAL A 12 -0.21 0.03 -11.74
N GLY A 13 0.16 -0.74 -12.76
CA GLY A 13 1.08 -0.31 -13.81
C GLY A 13 0.63 0.96 -14.53
N GLN A 14 -0.68 1.09 -14.79
CA GLN A 14 -1.23 2.32 -15.37
C GLN A 14 -1.10 3.53 -14.44
N VAL A 15 -1.29 3.34 -13.12
CA VAL A 15 -1.15 4.39 -12.10
C VAL A 15 0.30 4.86 -12.01
N HIS A 16 1.24 3.93 -11.91
CA HIS A 16 2.66 4.28 -11.85
C HIS A 16 3.14 4.92 -13.15
N SER A 17 2.73 4.41 -14.32
CA SER A 17 3.06 5.03 -15.60
C SER A 17 2.57 6.48 -15.68
N ALA A 18 1.37 6.78 -15.15
CA ALA A 18 0.87 8.15 -15.07
C ALA A 18 1.71 9.01 -14.09
N SER A 19 2.16 8.46 -12.98
CA SER A 19 3.03 9.15 -12.02
C SER A 19 4.41 9.45 -12.66
N ILE A 20 5.03 8.47 -13.33
CA ILE A 20 6.32 8.63 -14.01
C ILE A 20 6.23 9.74 -15.08
N THR A 21 5.24 9.66 -15.96
CA THR A 21 5.12 10.60 -17.09
C THR A 21 4.75 12.02 -16.68
N SER A 22 4.16 12.18 -15.48
CA SER A 22 3.88 13.51 -14.93
C SER A 22 5.04 14.12 -14.14
N HIS A 23 6.11 13.35 -13.90
CA HIS A 23 7.24 13.81 -13.08
C HIS A 23 8.32 14.47 -13.93
N PRO A 24 8.80 15.69 -13.58
CA PRO A 24 9.72 16.45 -14.42
C PRO A 24 11.14 15.85 -14.54
N GLU A 25 11.50 14.97 -13.61
CA GLU A 25 12.86 14.40 -13.51
C GLU A 25 12.91 12.90 -13.84
N ALA A 26 11.84 12.33 -14.37
CA ALA A 26 11.75 10.92 -14.75
C ALA A 26 11.19 10.74 -16.17
N GLU A 27 11.53 9.63 -16.79
CA GLU A 27 11.05 9.20 -18.10
C GLU A 27 10.55 7.76 -18.01
N LEU A 28 9.34 7.50 -18.52
CA LEU A 28 8.87 6.13 -18.74
C LEU A 28 9.54 5.61 -20.01
N ALA A 29 10.64 4.88 -19.86
CA ALA A 29 11.48 4.47 -20.98
C ALA A 29 11.03 3.15 -21.62
N LEU A 30 10.41 2.26 -20.81
CA LEU A 30 9.98 0.94 -21.27
C LEU A 30 8.79 0.44 -20.45
N VAL A 31 7.83 -0.19 -21.10
CA VAL A 31 6.72 -0.92 -20.47
C VAL A 31 6.86 -2.40 -20.79
N ILE A 32 6.75 -3.25 -19.77
CA ILE A 32 6.89 -4.70 -19.93
C ILE A 32 5.67 -5.41 -19.36
N ASP A 33 5.09 -6.31 -20.15
CA ASP A 33 4.04 -7.22 -19.70
C ASP A 33 4.06 -8.47 -20.60
N PRO A 34 3.93 -9.69 -20.05
CA PRO A 34 3.89 -10.91 -20.87
C PRO A 34 2.65 -10.97 -21.79
N ILE A 35 1.63 -10.17 -21.50
CA ILE A 35 0.45 -10.00 -22.36
C ILE A 35 0.71 -8.87 -23.35
N GLU A 36 1.03 -9.22 -24.59
CA GLU A 36 1.40 -8.27 -25.65
C GLU A 36 0.40 -7.11 -25.78
N ALA A 37 -0.90 -7.41 -25.79
CA ALA A 37 -1.93 -6.39 -25.91
C ALA A 37 -1.89 -5.36 -24.76
N ALA A 38 -1.56 -5.78 -23.54
CA ALA A 38 -1.45 -4.90 -22.38
C ALA A 38 -0.18 -4.04 -22.46
N ALA A 39 0.97 -4.65 -22.75
CA ALA A 39 2.25 -3.95 -22.92
C ALA A 39 2.15 -2.89 -24.01
N LYS A 40 1.66 -3.28 -25.18
CA LYS A 40 1.46 -2.41 -26.34
C LYS A 40 0.53 -1.25 -26.05
N ALA A 41 -0.66 -1.53 -25.51
CA ALA A 41 -1.65 -0.49 -25.21
C ALA A 41 -1.10 0.57 -24.23
N LEU A 42 -0.37 0.14 -23.19
CA LEU A 42 0.21 1.06 -22.22
C LEU A 42 1.40 1.83 -22.80
N GLY A 43 2.26 1.17 -23.61
CA GLY A 43 3.37 1.80 -24.30
C GLY A 43 2.90 2.86 -25.30
N GLU A 44 1.92 2.52 -26.16
CA GLU A 44 1.34 3.45 -27.14
C GLU A 44 0.65 4.64 -26.45
N LYS A 45 -0.07 4.41 -25.33
CA LYS A 45 -0.72 5.48 -24.56
C LYS A 45 0.25 6.58 -24.12
N TYR A 46 1.49 6.22 -23.79
CA TYR A 46 2.50 7.17 -23.31
C TYR A 46 3.61 7.45 -24.34
N GLY A 47 3.52 6.90 -25.55
CA GLY A 47 4.52 7.10 -26.60
C GLY A 47 5.88 6.51 -26.26
N THR A 48 5.90 5.42 -25.46
CA THR A 48 7.14 4.75 -25.05
C THR A 48 7.25 3.36 -25.66
N LYS A 49 8.46 2.79 -25.59
CA LYS A 49 8.72 1.40 -26.02
C LYS A 49 7.98 0.41 -25.12
N TRP A 50 7.70 -0.75 -25.65
CA TRP A 50 7.14 -1.86 -24.89
C TRP A 50 7.84 -3.17 -25.28
N ALA A 51 7.85 -4.13 -24.36
CA ALA A 51 8.46 -5.44 -24.51
C ALA A 51 7.66 -6.51 -23.73
N LEU A 52 8.00 -7.77 -23.91
CA LEU A 52 7.34 -8.89 -23.27
C LEU A 52 8.20 -9.54 -22.18
N ASP A 53 9.52 -9.43 -22.30
CA ASP A 53 10.48 -10.04 -21.38
C ASP A 53 11.09 -8.98 -20.45
N PRO A 54 11.03 -9.17 -19.12
CA PRO A 54 11.69 -8.27 -18.17
C PRO A 54 13.21 -8.15 -18.38
N GLU A 55 13.85 -9.10 -19.07
CA GLU A 55 15.27 -9.03 -19.40
C GLU A 55 15.62 -7.82 -20.27
N ASP A 56 14.67 -7.36 -21.09
CA ASP A 56 14.84 -6.14 -21.89
C ASP A 56 15.07 -4.87 -21.03
N ALA A 57 14.56 -4.86 -19.77
CA ALA A 57 14.86 -3.79 -18.83
C ALA A 57 16.12 -4.06 -18.01
N PHE A 58 16.33 -5.30 -17.59
CA PHE A 58 17.45 -5.65 -16.71
C PHE A 58 18.81 -5.53 -17.44
N SER A 59 18.88 -5.96 -18.69
CA SER A 59 20.09 -5.90 -19.50
C SER A 59 20.37 -4.52 -20.12
N ASP A 60 19.38 -3.63 -20.17
CA ASP A 60 19.57 -2.28 -20.74
C ASP A 60 20.29 -1.36 -19.72
N PRO A 61 21.55 -0.96 -19.98
CA PRO A 61 22.30 -0.09 -19.08
C PRO A 61 21.74 1.34 -19.01
N SER A 62 20.86 1.72 -19.93
CA SER A 62 20.21 3.04 -19.93
C SER A 62 19.00 3.13 -18.99
N ILE A 63 18.53 2.01 -18.47
CA ILE A 63 17.46 1.97 -17.47
C ILE A 63 18.08 2.10 -16.07
N ASP A 64 17.71 3.14 -15.34
CA ASP A 64 18.21 3.41 -13.99
C ASP A 64 17.46 2.62 -12.91
N ALA A 65 16.15 2.48 -13.09
CA ALA A 65 15.28 1.88 -12.09
C ALA A 65 14.09 1.13 -12.72
N VAL A 66 13.52 0.25 -11.94
CA VAL A 66 12.30 -0.49 -12.31
C VAL A 66 11.20 -0.33 -11.28
N ILE A 67 9.97 -0.26 -11.73
CA ILE A 67 8.79 -0.41 -10.88
C ILE A 67 8.20 -1.79 -11.12
N VAL A 68 8.09 -2.60 -10.09
CA VAL A 68 7.55 -3.95 -10.14
C VAL A 68 6.10 -3.93 -9.69
N GLY A 69 5.18 -3.91 -10.65
CA GLY A 69 3.72 -3.95 -10.46
C GLY A 69 3.08 -5.21 -11.08
N THR A 70 3.83 -6.29 -11.13
CA THR A 70 3.42 -7.62 -11.60
C THR A 70 2.57 -8.34 -10.54
N PRO A 71 2.01 -9.54 -10.81
CA PRO A 71 1.37 -10.35 -9.77
C PRO A 71 2.34 -10.71 -8.64
N THR A 72 1.83 -10.76 -7.39
CA THR A 72 2.62 -10.98 -6.17
C THR A 72 3.57 -12.19 -6.22
N ASN A 73 3.14 -13.28 -6.85
CA ASN A 73 3.95 -14.50 -6.97
C ASN A 73 5.23 -14.34 -7.81
N SER A 74 5.39 -13.24 -8.52
CA SER A 74 6.59 -12.92 -9.30
C SER A 74 7.47 -11.83 -8.66
N HIS A 75 7.01 -11.17 -7.59
CA HIS A 75 7.70 -10.04 -6.98
C HIS A 75 9.13 -10.35 -6.55
N ILE A 76 9.32 -11.47 -5.84
CA ILE A 76 10.66 -11.89 -5.37
C ILE A 76 11.61 -12.15 -6.54
N ASP A 77 11.16 -12.85 -7.59
CA ASP A 77 11.99 -13.12 -8.76
C ASP A 77 12.39 -11.81 -9.47
N MET A 78 11.41 -10.94 -9.73
CA MET A 78 11.68 -9.64 -10.36
C MET A 78 12.61 -8.78 -9.51
N LEU A 79 12.41 -8.76 -8.19
CA LEU A 79 13.28 -8.04 -7.26
C LEU A 79 14.73 -8.53 -7.34
N LYS A 80 14.94 -9.86 -7.22
CA LYS A 80 16.28 -10.45 -7.24
C LYS A 80 17.00 -10.17 -8.57
N ARG A 81 16.31 -10.33 -9.69
CA ARG A 81 16.86 -10.04 -11.03
C ARG A 81 17.20 -8.55 -11.20
N ALA A 82 16.32 -7.65 -10.75
CA ALA A 82 16.57 -6.21 -10.79
C ALA A 82 17.80 -5.83 -9.95
N VAL A 83 17.92 -6.37 -8.74
CA VAL A 83 19.08 -6.14 -7.86
C VAL A 83 20.38 -6.69 -8.49
N ALA A 84 20.34 -7.89 -9.05
CA ALA A 84 21.49 -8.48 -9.74
C ALA A 84 21.93 -7.63 -10.95
N ALA A 85 21.00 -6.95 -11.61
CA ALA A 85 21.25 -6.00 -12.69
C ALA A 85 21.58 -4.57 -12.20
N ASN A 86 21.76 -4.39 -10.89
CA ASN A 86 22.05 -3.09 -10.24
C ASN A 86 21.01 -2.00 -10.50
N LYS A 87 19.73 -2.37 -10.67
CA LYS A 87 18.62 -1.42 -10.84
C LYS A 87 18.08 -1.00 -9.47
N LYS A 88 17.66 0.25 -9.34
CA LYS A 88 16.87 0.72 -8.20
C LYS A 88 15.44 0.20 -8.35
N VAL A 89 14.81 -0.21 -7.25
CA VAL A 89 13.51 -0.91 -7.33
C VAL A 89 12.45 -0.19 -6.50
N LEU A 90 11.30 0.09 -7.12
CA LEU A 90 10.04 0.31 -6.40
C LEU A 90 9.22 -0.97 -6.59
N LEU A 91 8.97 -1.68 -5.51
CA LEU A 91 8.26 -2.95 -5.49
C LEU A 91 6.86 -2.78 -4.90
N GLU A 92 5.84 -3.19 -5.63
CA GLU A 92 4.48 -3.21 -5.09
C GLU A 92 4.31 -4.20 -3.94
N LYS A 93 3.37 -3.89 -3.10
CA LYS A 93 2.98 -4.73 -1.96
C LYS A 93 2.03 -5.88 -2.39
N PRO A 94 1.97 -6.98 -1.64
CA PRO A 94 2.97 -7.45 -0.68
C PRO A 94 4.23 -7.97 -1.39
N ILE A 95 5.35 -8.05 -0.68
CA ILE A 95 6.60 -8.64 -1.25
C ILE A 95 6.36 -10.08 -1.68
N ASP A 96 5.73 -10.88 -0.81
CA ASP A 96 5.21 -12.23 -1.04
C ASP A 96 4.11 -12.50 0.02
N LEU A 97 3.40 -13.61 -0.09
CA LEU A 97 2.43 -14.08 0.89
C LEU A 97 3.04 -14.98 1.97
N ASP A 98 4.30 -15.35 1.82
CA ASP A 98 5.07 -16.24 2.68
C ASP A 98 6.29 -15.53 3.29
N LEU A 99 6.29 -15.39 4.61
CA LEU A 99 7.35 -14.68 5.35
C LEU A 99 8.72 -15.37 5.19
N ALA A 100 8.76 -16.71 5.15
CA ALA A 100 10.01 -17.42 5.00
C ALA A 100 10.66 -17.17 3.63
N LYS A 101 9.85 -17.03 2.57
CA LYS A 101 10.35 -16.65 1.24
C LYS A 101 10.89 -15.22 1.23
N ILE A 102 10.24 -14.29 1.95
CA ILE A 102 10.71 -12.91 2.09
C ILE A 102 12.07 -12.90 2.79
N ASP A 103 12.19 -13.61 3.92
CA ASP A 103 13.43 -13.66 4.69
C ASP A 103 14.58 -14.30 3.88
N ALA A 104 14.31 -15.39 3.16
CA ALA A 104 15.28 -16.03 2.28
C ALA A 104 15.72 -15.10 1.13
N ALA A 105 14.76 -14.40 0.50
CA ALA A 105 15.06 -13.46 -0.58
C ALA A 105 15.95 -12.30 -0.10
N TRP A 106 15.66 -11.77 1.09
CA TRP A 106 16.48 -10.69 1.65
C TRP A 106 17.90 -11.14 1.96
N ALA A 107 18.06 -12.31 2.58
CA ALA A 107 19.38 -12.86 2.89
C ALA A 107 20.27 -13.07 1.65
N GLU A 108 19.65 -13.29 0.47
CA GLU A 108 20.40 -13.43 -0.80
C GLU A 108 20.88 -12.07 -1.35
N ILE A 109 20.13 -10.98 -1.13
CA ILE A 109 20.39 -9.70 -1.79
C ILE A 109 20.94 -8.61 -0.86
N GLU A 110 20.78 -8.72 0.46
CA GLU A 110 21.12 -7.65 1.41
C GLU A 110 22.59 -7.22 1.37
N SER A 111 23.51 -8.16 1.08
CA SER A 111 24.95 -7.87 1.01
C SER A 111 25.31 -6.89 -0.12
N SER A 112 24.48 -6.75 -1.14
CA SER A 112 24.66 -5.77 -2.21
C SER A 112 24.12 -4.38 -1.86
N ALA A 113 23.59 -4.18 -0.64
CA ALA A 113 22.96 -2.95 -0.18
C ALA A 113 21.94 -2.39 -1.20
N PRO A 114 20.93 -3.18 -1.63
CA PRO A 114 20.06 -2.79 -2.72
C PRO A 114 19.15 -1.63 -2.33
N PHE A 115 18.91 -0.73 -3.28
CA PHE A 115 17.85 0.28 -3.11
C PHE A 115 16.51 -0.34 -3.44
N VAL A 116 15.69 -0.60 -2.41
CA VAL A 116 14.34 -1.17 -2.55
C VAL A 116 13.35 -0.33 -1.77
N MET A 117 12.44 0.33 -2.47
CA MET A 117 11.28 1.04 -1.90
C MET A 117 10.02 0.19 -2.05
N LEU A 118 9.17 0.14 -1.04
CA LEU A 118 7.89 -0.59 -1.09
C LEU A 118 6.73 0.32 -1.45
N GLY A 119 5.79 -0.19 -2.25
CA GLY A 119 4.58 0.46 -2.70
C GLY A 119 3.52 0.63 -1.61
N PHE A 120 3.87 1.22 -0.47
CA PHE A 120 2.92 1.64 0.57
C PHE A 120 2.51 3.10 0.38
N ASN A 121 1.81 3.36 -0.69
CA ASN A 121 1.39 4.69 -1.13
C ASN A 121 0.68 5.52 -0.05
N ARG A 122 -0.02 4.90 0.90
CA ARG A 122 -0.75 5.61 1.96
C ARG A 122 0.16 6.42 2.89
N ARG A 123 1.44 6.06 3.06
CA ARG A 123 2.43 6.88 3.79
C ARG A 123 2.67 8.25 3.14
N PHE A 124 2.36 8.35 1.86
CA PHE A 124 2.53 9.55 1.04
C PHE A 124 1.21 10.29 0.78
N ASP A 125 0.10 9.83 1.36
CA ASP A 125 -1.15 10.58 1.36
C ASP A 125 -0.97 11.88 2.13
N PRO A 126 -1.29 13.05 1.54
CA PRO A 126 -1.03 14.35 2.17
C PRO A 126 -1.63 14.47 3.58
N SER A 127 -2.87 13.99 3.78
CA SER A 127 -3.54 14.09 5.07
C SER A 127 -2.95 13.14 6.12
N PHE A 128 -2.66 11.88 5.74
CA PHE A 128 -2.09 10.90 6.67
C PHE A 128 -0.65 11.24 7.04
N ARG A 129 0.10 11.79 6.10
CA ARG A 129 1.46 12.28 6.31
C ARG A 129 1.48 13.50 7.23
N GLU A 130 0.57 14.48 7.02
CA GLU A 130 0.45 15.63 7.90
C GLU A 130 0.16 15.21 9.34
N VAL A 131 -0.76 14.26 9.57
CA VAL A 131 -1.01 13.72 10.91
C VAL A 131 0.28 13.19 11.52
N LYS A 132 1.04 12.35 10.80
CA LYS A 132 2.33 11.81 11.27
C LYS A 132 3.33 12.90 11.63
N GLU A 133 3.51 13.88 10.78
CA GLU A 133 4.46 14.98 10.98
C GLU A 133 4.10 15.83 12.20
N ARG A 134 2.82 16.12 12.41
CA ARG A 134 2.34 16.90 13.56
C ARG A 134 2.41 16.12 14.86
N VAL A 135 2.11 14.82 14.84
CA VAL A 135 2.34 13.92 15.98
C VAL A 135 3.82 13.90 16.35
N ALA A 136 4.71 13.78 15.36
CA ALA A 136 6.17 13.77 15.60
C ALA A 136 6.70 15.09 16.17
N LYS A 137 6.05 16.22 15.87
CA LYS A 137 6.35 17.53 16.48
C LYS A 137 5.82 17.68 17.92
N GLY A 138 5.08 16.70 18.43
CA GLY A 138 4.53 16.71 19.78
C GLY A 138 3.28 17.58 19.96
N GLU A 139 2.62 18.01 18.88
CA GLU A 139 1.48 18.95 18.94
C GLU A 139 0.28 18.40 19.74
N ILE A 140 0.13 17.07 19.82
CA ILE A 140 -0.90 16.40 20.64
C ILE A 140 -0.34 15.75 21.92
N GLY A 141 0.89 16.08 22.28
CA GLY A 141 1.57 15.46 23.43
C GLY A 141 1.94 13.99 23.16
N ILE A 142 1.81 13.15 24.18
CA ILE A 142 2.11 11.72 24.03
C ILE A 142 0.97 11.05 23.28
N LEU A 143 1.29 10.37 22.16
CA LEU A 143 0.32 9.59 21.38
C LEU A 143 -0.26 8.46 22.25
N ARG A 144 -1.57 8.40 22.40
CA ARG A 144 -2.31 7.41 23.20
C ARG A 144 -3.03 6.40 22.34
N ALA A 145 -3.62 6.85 21.25
CA ALA A 145 -4.36 5.96 20.36
C ALA A 145 -4.31 6.40 18.90
N VAL A 146 -4.41 5.41 17.99
CA VAL A 146 -4.64 5.60 16.56
C VAL A 146 -5.85 4.78 16.16
N ARG A 147 -6.77 5.36 15.41
CA ARG A 147 -7.90 4.66 14.81
C ARG A 147 -7.82 4.77 13.29
N ILE A 148 -7.87 3.63 12.61
CA ILE A 148 -7.83 3.54 11.15
C ILE A 148 -9.14 2.89 10.70
N THR A 149 -9.81 3.51 9.74
CA THR A 149 -10.98 2.95 9.07
C THR A 149 -10.69 2.82 7.60
N SER A 150 -10.80 1.60 7.07
CA SER A 150 -10.66 1.34 5.63
C SER A 150 -11.80 0.44 5.17
N ARG A 151 -12.63 0.94 4.25
CA ARG A 151 -13.76 0.21 3.69
C ARG A 151 -13.78 0.35 2.18
N ASP A 152 -13.82 -0.78 1.48
CA ASP A 152 -13.95 -0.82 0.03
C ASP A 152 -15.42 -0.60 -0.37
N PRO A 153 -15.71 0.04 -1.50
CA PRO A 153 -17.08 0.29 -1.92
C PRO A 153 -17.83 -1.00 -2.30
N GLN A 154 -17.11 -2.01 -2.79
CA GLN A 154 -17.66 -3.30 -3.22
C GLN A 154 -16.70 -4.43 -2.91
N PRO A 155 -17.20 -5.65 -2.68
CA PRO A 155 -16.38 -6.84 -2.57
C PRO A 155 -15.55 -7.07 -3.83
N PRO A 156 -14.34 -7.62 -3.72
CA PRO A 156 -13.58 -8.05 -4.88
C PRO A 156 -14.28 -9.21 -5.60
N PRO A 157 -14.00 -9.44 -6.90
CA PRO A 157 -14.52 -10.60 -7.61
C PRO A 157 -14.17 -11.92 -6.91
N ALA A 158 -15.08 -12.89 -6.89
CA ALA A 158 -14.89 -14.18 -6.23
C ALA A 158 -13.60 -14.90 -6.66
N ALA A 159 -13.26 -14.86 -7.96
CA ALA A 159 -12.02 -15.44 -8.48
C ALA A 159 -10.75 -14.79 -7.87
N TYR A 160 -10.82 -13.51 -7.49
CA TYR A 160 -9.70 -12.81 -6.85
C TYR A 160 -9.53 -13.19 -5.37
N LEU A 161 -10.62 -13.47 -4.66
CA LEU A 161 -10.56 -13.90 -3.25
C LEU A 161 -9.66 -15.12 -3.05
N GLY A 162 -9.74 -16.11 -3.96
CA GLY A 162 -8.94 -17.34 -3.89
C GLY A 162 -7.43 -17.16 -4.08
N ILE A 163 -6.98 -16.04 -4.65
CA ILE A 163 -5.55 -15.79 -4.97
C ILE A 163 -4.96 -14.58 -4.27
N SER A 164 -5.78 -13.74 -3.63
CA SER A 164 -5.35 -12.50 -2.98
C SER A 164 -4.50 -12.71 -1.72
N GLY A 165 -4.53 -13.90 -1.14
CA GLY A 165 -3.95 -14.19 0.17
C GLY A 165 -4.85 -13.82 1.34
N GLY A 166 -6.12 -13.39 1.08
CA GLY A 166 -7.11 -13.02 2.06
C GLY A 166 -7.02 -11.57 2.53
N MET A 167 -8.05 -11.13 3.26
CA MET A 167 -8.23 -9.75 3.68
C MET A 167 -6.99 -9.14 4.33
N PHE A 168 -6.35 -9.86 5.25
CA PHE A 168 -5.22 -9.30 6.01
C PHE A 168 -3.99 -9.04 5.15
N LYS A 169 -3.70 -9.90 4.17
CA LYS A 169 -2.52 -9.77 3.29
C LYS A 169 -2.77 -8.88 2.07
N ASP A 170 -4.03 -8.70 1.67
CA ASP A 170 -4.40 -7.91 0.50
C ASP A 170 -4.82 -6.48 0.87
N MET A 171 -5.81 -6.34 1.76
CA MET A 171 -6.41 -5.06 2.13
C MET A 171 -5.80 -4.47 3.39
N THR A 172 -5.87 -5.21 4.51
CA THR A 172 -5.45 -4.73 5.83
C THR A 172 -3.94 -4.49 5.92
N ILE A 173 -3.14 -5.09 5.04
CA ILE A 173 -1.68 -4.88 5.00
C ILE A 173 -1.30 -3.40 4.89
N HIS A 174 -2.09 -2.61 4.19
CA HIS A 174 -1.92 -1.15 4.13
C HIS A 174 -2.18 -0.48 5.48
N ASP A 175 -3.14 -1.00 6.24
CA ASP A 175 -3.49 -0.45 7.55
C ASP A 175 -2.50 -0.90 8.61
N PHE A 176 -1.92 -2.11 8.49
CA PHE A 176 -0.81 -2.56 9.32
C PHE A 176 0.44 -1.71 9.12
N ASP A 177 0.77 -1.41 7.87
CA ASP A 177 1.85 -0.48 7.55
C ASP A 177 1.56 0.93 8.11
N MET A 178 0.34 1.42 7.95
CA MET A 178 -0.08 2.72 8.46
C MET A 178 -0.06 2.77 10.00
N ALA A 179 -0.44 1.70 10.68
CA ALA A 179 -0.35 1.59 12.14
C ALA A 179 1.11 1.74 12.61
N ARG A 180 2.04 1.03 11.95
CA ARG A 180 3.48 1.17 12.23
C ARG A 180 3.99 2.56 11.88
N PHE A 181 3.58 3.12 10.77
CA PHE A 181 3.95 4.48 10.36
C PHE A 181 3.52 5.51 11.41
N GLN A 182 2.32 5.43 11.95
CA GLN A 182 1.80 6.39 12.94
C GLN A 182 2.32 6.14 14.36
N ALA A 183 2.27 4.90 14.84
CA ALA A 183 2.49 4.56 16.25
C ALA A 183 3.85 3.88 16.54
N GLY A 184 4.62 3.52 15.52
CA GLY A 184 5.88 2.77 15.66
C GLY A 184 5.66 1.25 15.70
N ASP A 185 6.65 0.52 16.18
CA ASP A 185 6.62 -0.95 16.19
C ASP A 185 5.47 -1.48 17.04
N ILE A 186 4.78 -2.50 16.52
CA ILE A 186 3.65 -3.17 17.15
C ILE A 186 4.13 -4.44 17.85
N VAL A 187 3.70 -4.65 19.09
CA VAL A 187 4.13 -5.79 19.94
C VAL A 187 3.02 -6.78 20.25
N GLU A 188 1.75 -6.41 20.08
CA GLU A 188 0.59 -7.28 20.32
C GLU A 188 -0.50 -7.02 19.29
N VAL A 189 -1.16 -8.09 18.83
CA VAL A 189 -2.27 -8.05 17.88
C VAL A 189 -3.41 -8.93 18.38
N SER A 190 -4.65 -8.43 18.28
CA SER A 190 -5.88 -9.18 18.48
C SER A 190 -6.87 -8.84 17.37
N ALA A 191 -7.54 -9.84 16.79
CA ALA A 191 -8.42 -9.64 15.66
C ALA A 191 -9.72 -10.46 15.78
N MET A 192 -10.81 -9.87 15.32
CA MET A 192 -12.11 -10.52 15.11
C MET A 192 -12.58 -10.26 13.68
N THR A 193 -13.21 -11.24 13.06
CA THR A 193 -13.65 -11.19 11.67
C THR A 193 -15.07 -11.71 11.47
N SER A 194 -15.67 -11.37 10.33
CA SER A 194 -16.95 -11.90 9.87
C SER A 194 -16.95 -12.08 8.35
N THR A 195 -17.65 -13.09 7.85
CA THR A 195 -17.98 -13.25 6.42
C THR A 195 -19.20 -12.43 6.01
N ASN A 196 -19.95 -11.85 6.99
CA ASN A 196 -21.25 -11.21 6.79
C ASN A 196 -22.27 -12.13 6.09
N SER A 197 -22.11 -13.46 6.23
CA SER A 197 -22.94 -14.48 5.55
C SER A 197 -22.95 -14.36 4.02
N LEU A 198 -21.87 -13.84 3.45
CA LEU A 198 -21.68 -13.75 1.99
C LEU A 198 -21.02 -15.02 1.47
N ALA A 199 -21.74 -15.81 0.68
CA ALA A 199 -21.30 -17.11 0.18
C ALA A 199 -19.90 -17.10 -0.44
N ALA A 200 -19.56 -16.07 -1.23
CA ALA A 200 -18.24 -15.96 -1.85
C ALA A 200 -17.07 -15.90 -0.83
N PHE A 201 -17.29 -15.26 0.34
CA PHE A 201 -16.28 -15.21 1.40
C PHE A 201 -16.22 -16.52 2.19
N GLU A 202 -17.36 -17.18 2.39
CA GLU A 202 -17.43 -18.49 3.05
C GLU A 202 -16.73 -19.56 2.21
N GLU A 203 -16.99 -19.61 0.91
CA GLU A 203 -16.34 -20.52 -0.05
C GLU A 203 -14.82 -20.27 -0.15
N ALA A 204 -14.40 -19.00 -0.20
CA ALA A 204 -13.00 -18.62 -0.22
C ALA A 204 -12.29 -18.77 1.13
N LYS A 205 -13.02 -19.03 2.23
CA LYS A 205 -12.52 -19.00 3.61
C LYS A 205 -11.81 -17.68 3.94
N ASP A 206 -12.35 -16.57 3.42
CA ASP A 206 -11.85 -15.22 3.62
C ASP A 206 -12.84 -14.40 4.46
N HIS A 207 -12.49 -13.17 4.78
CA HIS A 207 -13.23 -12.30 5.66
C HIS A 207 -13.83 -11.12 4.88
N ALA A 208 -15.09 -10.77 5.16
CA ALA A 208 -15.77 -9.59 4.63
C ALA A 208 -15.55 -8.36 5.52
N GLN A 209 -15.36 -8.59 6.83
CA GLN A 209 -15.08 -7.55 7.83
C GLN A 209 -14.02 -8.00 8.80
N ALA A 210 -13.26 -7.03 9.34
CA ALA A 210 -12.32 -7.24 10.43
C ALA A 210 -12.30 -6.04 11.38
N ILE A 211 -12.15 -6.32 12.66
CA ILE A 211 -11.72 -5.37 13.69
C ILE A 211 -10.42 -5.91 14.26
N VAL A 212 -9.37 -5.11 14.21
CA VAL A 212 -8.05 -5.45 14.74
C VAL A 212 -7.69 -4.43 15.81
N THR A 213 -7.25 -4.90 16.96
CA THR A 213 -6.67 -4.07 18.01
C THR A 213 -5.22 -4.45 18.23
N MET A 214 -4.37 -3.44 18.42
CA MET A 214 -2.93 -3.64 18.54
C MET A 214 -2.37 -2.75 19.66
N ARG A 215 -1.21 -3.14 20.18
CA ARG A 215 -0.40 -2.33 21.10
C ARG A 215 0.93 -2.02 20.44
N ALA A 216 1.28 -0.75 20.39
CA ALA A 216 2.61 -0.30 20.00
C ALA A 216 3.62 -0.47 21.16
N ALA A 217 4.90 -0.57 20.85
CA ALA A 217 5.98 -0.64 21.84
C ALA A 217 5.99 0.57 22.78
N SER A 218 5.52 1.73 22.32
CA SER A 218 5.32 2.93 23.13
C SER A 218 4.17 2.83 24.16
N GLY A 219 3.33 1.79 24.06
CA GLY A 219 2.11 1.64 24.84
C GLY A 219 0.85 2.23 24.18
N ALA A 220 0.98 2.96 23.08
CA ALA A 220 -0.17 3.47 22.33
C ALA A 220 -1.02 2.32 21.79
N LEU A 221 -2.35 2.50 21.78
CA LEU A 221 -3.29 1.53 21.26
C LEU A 221 -3.67 1.87 19.82
N VAL A 222 -3.81 0.86 18.97
CA VAL A 222 -4.26 1.04 17.60
C VAL A 222 -5.48 0.19 17.33
N THR A 223 -6.47 0.76 16.64
CA THR A 223 -7.67 0.02 16.18
C THR A 223 -7.81 0.19 14.69
N ILE A 224 -7.98 -0.92 13.98
CA ILE A 224 -8.31 -0.96 12.55
C ILE A 224 -9.72 -1.51 12.39
N VAL A 225 -10.54 -0.84 11.57
CA VAL A 225 -11.88 -1.28 11.19
C VAL A 225 -11.95 -1.41 9.68
N ASN A 226 -11.98 -2.64 9.20
CA ASN A 226 -12.03 -2.95 7.78
C ASN A 226 -13.39 -3.51 7.35
N SER A 227 -13.76 -3.22 6.10
CA SER A 227 -14.88 -3.88 5.42
C SER A 227 -14.61 -3.97 3.93
N ARG A 228 -14.93 -5.11 3.32
CA ARG A 228 -14.89 -5.31 1.87
C ARG A 228 -16.14 -4.80 1.15
N SER A 229 -17.01 -4.08 1.87
CA SER A 229 -18.17 -3.41 1.29
C SER A 229 -18.58 -2.18 2.09
N CYS A 230 -18.94 -1.10 1.39
CA CYS A 230 -19.37 0.16 1.98
C CYS A 230 -20.31 0.89 1.03
N ALA A 231 -21.58 0.98 1.40
CA ALA A 231 -22.63 1.54 0.54
C ALA A 231 -22.45 3.03 0.20
N TYR A 232 -21.65 3.76 0.98
CA TYR A 232 -21.45 5.21 0.79
C TYR A 232 -20.11 5.57 0.13
N GLY A 233 -19.32 4.60 -0.32
CA GLY A 233 -18.10 4.81 -1.10
C GLY A 233 -16.83 4.26 -0.45
N TYR A 234 -15.66 4.76 -0.89
CA TYR A 234 -14.34 4.31 -0.43
C TYR A 234 -13.95 5.06 0.86
N ASP A 235 -14.30 4.48 2.02
CA ASP A 235 -14.13 5.12 3.32
C ASP A 235 -12.73 4.88 3.89
N GLN A 236 -11.91 5.95 3.93
CA GLN A 236 -10.51 5.90 4.32
C GLN A 236 -10.22 7.02 5.31
N ARG A 237 -10.18 6.69 6.61
CA ARG A 237 -10.02 7.68 7.69
C ARG A 237 -8.95 7.26 8.68
N LEU A 238 -8.31 8.27 9.28
CA LEU A 238 -7.30 8.10 10.32
C LEU A 238 -7.51 9.15 11.42
N GLU A 239 -7.51 8.71 12.68
CA GLU A 239 -7.50 9.57 13.87
C GLU A 239 -6.26 9.25 14.70
N ALA A 240 -5.56 10.27 15.18
CA ALA A 240 -4.50 10.18 16.17
C ALA A 240 -4.90 11.00 17.41
N TYR A 241 -4.95 10.35 18.58
CA TYR A 241 -5.32 10.96 19.85
C TYR A 241 -4.14 10.96 20.82
N GLY A 242 -3.88 12.08 21.47
CA GLY A 242 -2.84 12.28 22.47
C GLY A 242 -3.33 13.06 23.68
N ASP A 243 -2.43 13.28 24.66
CA ASP A 243 -2.76 13.95 25.92
C ASP A 243 -3.24 15.40 25.77
N LEU A 244 -2.79 16.09 24.71
CA LEU A 244 -3.06 17.52 24.49
C LEU A 244 -4.07 17.78 23.35
N GLY A 245 -4.49 16.73 22.62
CA GLY A 245 -5.42 16.91 21.52
C GLY A 245 -5.54 15.72 20.60
N ALA A 246 -6.17 15.92 19.45
CA ALA A 246 -6.33 14.89 18.42
C ALA A 246 -6.26 15.49 17.02
N PHE A 247 -5.87 14.65 16.05
CA PHE A 247 -5.98 14.94 14.62
C PHE A 247 -6.89 13.92 13.96
N ASP A 248 -7.75 14.37 13.06
CA ASP A 248 -8.64 13.54 12.26
C ASP A 248 -8.42 13.82 10.77
N ALA A 249 -8.11 12.79 10.01
CA ALA A 249 -8.02 12.82 8.56
C ALA A 249 -9.23 12.10 7.96
N GLY A 250 -10.19 12.89 7.47
CA GLY A 250 -11.46 12.43 6.93
C GLY A 250 -11.41 12.04 5.46
N ASN A 251 -12.57 11.64 4.95
CA ASN A 251 -12.77 11.32 3.54
C ASN A 251 -12.82 12.57 2.66
N TRP A 252 -12.40 12.39 1.40
CA TRP A 252 -12.50 13.42 0.37
C TRP A 252 -13.78 13.26 -0.43
N THR A 253 -14.39 14.39 -0.77
CA THR A 253 -15.50 14.51 -1.72
C THR A 253 -14.99 15.15 -3.01
N ALA A 254 -15.66 14.92 -4.13
CA ALA A 254 -15.28 15.52 -5.41
C ALA A 254 -15.35 17.05 -5.41
N THR A 255 -16.24 17.63 -4.58
CA THR A 255 -16.40 19.08 -4.39
C THR A 255 -16.65 19.42 -2.94
N THR A 256 -16.44 20.68 -2.56
CA THR A 256 -16.69 21.17 -1.19
C THR A 256 -18.15 21.61 -0.97
N VAL A 257 -19.04 21.43 -1.96
CA VAL A 257 -20.43 21.86 -1.85
C VAL A 257 -21.14 21.14 -0.70
N ARG A 258 -21.84 21.89 0.12
CA ARG A 258 -22.71 21.41 1.19
C ARG A 258 -24.13 21.89 0.92
N ALA A 259 -25.10 21.00 1.11
CA ALA A 259 -26.52 21.35 0.98
C ALA A 259 -27.15 21.59 2.37
N ALA A 260 -28.00 22.60 2.44
CA ALA A 260 -28.87 22.83 3.58
C ALA A 260 -30.32 22.97 3.10
N SER A 261 -31.24 22.33 3.79
CA SER A 261 -32.68 22.35 3.51
C SER A 261 -33.46 22.24 4.80
N ALA A 262 -34.78 22.18 4.74
CA ALA A 262 -35.62 21.96 5.92
C ALA A 262 -35.39 20.58 6.60
N THR A 263 -34.82 19.59 5.88
CA THR A 263 -34.66 18.22 6.34
C THR A 263 -33.20 17.80 6.57
N GLN A 264 -32.23 18.62 6.17
CA GLN A 264 -30.81 18.30 6.32
C GLN A 264 -29.94 19.55 6.36
N THR A 265 -28.83 19.49 7.11
CA THR A 265 -27.80 20.50 7.15
C THR A 265 -26.43 19.86 6.93
N GLU A 266 -25.47 20.62 6.36
CA GLU A 266 -24.11 20.14 6.08
C GLU A 266 -24.05 18.84 5.24
N ALA A 267 -25.07 18.56 4.43
CA ALA A 267 -25.09 17.38 3.59
C ALA A 267 -24.05 17.51 2.45
N ALA A 268 -23.01 16.70 2.52
CA ALA A 268 -21.98 16.63 1.50
C ALA A 268 -22.43 15.77 0.31
N GLY A 269 -21.80 15.96 -0.84
CA GLY A 269 -21.82 14.98 -1.93
C GLY A 269 -21.17 13.66 -1.51
N PRO A 270 -21.29 12.61 -2.34
CA PRO A 270 -20.66 11.33 -2.07
C PRO A 270 -19.13 11.47 -1.96
N ILE A 271 -18.53 10.66 -1.11
CA ILE A 271 -17.07 10.54 -1.03
C ILE A 271 -16.53 9.90 -2.31
N LEU A 272 -15.22 10.08 -2.58
CA LEU A 272 -14.57 9.44 -3.72
C LEU A 272 -14.78 7.92 -3.69
N ASN A 273 -15.07 7.33 -4.84
CA ASN A 273 -15.62 5.97 -4.87
C ASN A 273 -14.55 4.87 -4.90
N PHE A 274 -13.30 5.19 -5.28
CA PHE A 274 -12.29 4.15 -5.43
C PHE A 274 -10.87 4.66 -5.17
N PHE A 275 -9.92 3.74 -4.93
CA PHE A 275 -8.54 4.11 -4.63
C PHE A 275 -7.85 4.88 -5.75
N LEU A 276 -8.22 4.64 -7.02
CA LEU A 276 -7.70 5.36 -8.18
C LEU A 276 -8.07 6.86 -8.16
N GLU A 277 -9.18 7.21 -7.52
CA GLU A 277 -9.57 8.62 -7.37
C GLU A 277 -8.96 9.21 -6.08
N ARG A 278 -9.03 8.43 -4.99
CA ARG A 278 -8.64 8.88 -3.65
C ARG A 278 -7.13 9.03 -3.48
N TYR A 279 -6.34 8.13 -4.07
CA TYR A 279 -4.91 8.04 -3.79
C TYR A 279 -3.99 8.51 -4.93
N MET A 280 -4.49 9.13 -5.99
CA MET A 280 -3.61 9.66 -7.05
C MET A 280 -2.55 10.66 -6.53
N PRO A 281 -2.86 11.57 -5.59
CA PRO A 281 -1.83 12.42 -4.97
C PRO A 281 -0.79 11.59 -4.19
N ALA A 282 -1.23 10.54 -3.48
CA ALA A 282 -0.33 9.67 -2.73
C ALA A 282 0.65 8.92 -3.65
N PHE A 283 0.18 8.36 -4.78
CA PHE A 283 1.04 7.71 -5.77
C PHE A 283 2.05 8.68 -6.41
N LYS A 284 1.65 9.92 -6.66
CA LYS A 284 2.59 10.94 -7.17
C LYS A 284 3.66 11.29 -6.14
N ASN A 285 3.28 11.49 -4.89
CA ASN A 285 4.21 11.78 -3.81
C ASN A 285 5.12 10.59 -3.49
N GLU A 286 4.61 9.36 -3.59
CA GLU A 286 5.40 8.14 -3.47
C GLU A 286 6.47 8.07 -4.56
N PHE A 287 6.09 8.35 -5.79
CA PHE A 287 7.02 8.35 -6.91
C PHE A 287 8.03 9.52 -6.82
N ASP A 288 7.62 10.70 -6.36
CA ASP A 288 8.55 11.81 -6.07
C ASP A 288 9.58 11.39 -5.00
N GLU A 289 9.14 10.78 -3.90
CA GLU A 289 10.06 10.25 -2.88
C GLU A 289 11.05 9.23 -3.47
N PHE A 290 10.58 8.32 -4.33
CA PHE A 290 11.44 7.36 -5.01
C PHE A 290 12.53 8.06 -5.82
N VAL A 291 12.18 9.05 -6.62
CA VAL A 291 13.11 9.85 -7.43
C VAL A 291 14.09 10.62 -6.54
N GLN A 292 13.59 11.33 -5.53
CA GLN A 292 14.43 12.15 -4.65
C GLN A 292 15.37 11.30 -3.80
N ALA A 293 14.94 10.13 -3.33
CA ALA A 293 15.80 9.23 -2.57
C ALA A 293 16.96 8.68 -3.42
N ILE A 294 16.69 8.29 -4.68
CA ILE A 294 17.73 7.86 -5.62
C ILE A 294 18.73 8.98 -5.90
N LYS A 295 18.26 10.18 -6.18
CA LYS A 295 19.11 11.34 -6.49
C LYS A 295 20.00 11.79 -5.32
N ALA A 296 19.47 11.67 -4.12
CA ALA A 296 20.19 12.01 -2.89
C ALA A 296 21.07 10.86 -2.37
N ASP A 297 21.09 9.72 -3.06
CA ASP A 297 21.78 8.49 -2.64
C ASP A 297 21.48 8.11 -1.18
N ARG A 298 20.21 8.20 -0.79
CA ARG A 298 19.73 7.86 0.55
C ARG A 298 18.74 6.71 0.53
N ALA A 299 18.58 6.06 1.66
CA ALA A 299 17.54 5.05 1.84
C ALA A 299 16.14 5.64 1.57
N PRO A 300 15.22 4.86 0.98
CA PRO A 300 13.83 5.28 0.80
C PRO A 300 13.10 5.38 2.14
N ALA A 301 12.04 6.21 2.19
CA ALA A 301 11.23 6.42 3.40
C ALA A 301 10.45 5.16 3.84
N VAL A 302 10.26 4.22 2.94
CA VAL A 302 9.63 2.92 3.20
C VAL A 302 10.40 1.83 2.45
N GLY A 303 10.96 0.87 3.19
CA GLY A 303 11.87 -0.12 2.63
C GLY A 303 11.36 -1.56 2.76
N PHE A 304 12.21 -2.50 2.39
CA PHE A 304 11.92 -3.93 2.42
C PHE A 304 11.48 -4.42 3.80
N ARG A 305 12.13 -3.93 4.88
CA ARG A 305 11.76 -4.26 6.26
C ARG A 305 10.30 -3.88 6.56
N ASP A 306 9.82 -2.74 6.07
CA ASP A 306 8.44 -2.31 6.32
C ASP A 306 7.43 -3.28 5.70
N GLY A 307 7.72 -3.78 4.49
CA GLY A 307 6.90 -4.80 3.83
C GLY A 307 6.85 -6.10 4.59
N ARG A 308 8.00 -6.55 5.09
CA ARG A 308 8.11 -7.74 5.93
C ARG A 308 7.29 -7.62 7.22
N GLU A 309 7.45 -6.53 7.93
CA GLU A 309 6.75 -6.27 9.21
C GLU A 309 5.23 -6.13 9.01
N ALA A 310 4.78 -5.53 7.90
CA ALA A 310 3.36 -5.45 7.59
C ALA A 310 2.76 -6.86 7.34
N LEU A 311 3.49 -7.74 6.67
CA LEU A 311 3.07 -9.13 6.49
C LEU A 311 3.09 -9.90 7.82
N LEU A 312 4.08 -9.68 8.68
CA LEU A 312 4.14 -10.30 10.00
C LEU A 312 2.89 -9.96 10.83
N LEU A 313 2.45 -8.70 10.81
CA LEU A 313 1.21 -8.28 11.45
C LEU A 313 -0.04 -8.92 10.84
N ALA A 314 -0.07 -9.09 9.52
CA ALA A 314 -1.15 -9.79 8.83
C ALA A 314 -1.26 -11.27 9.27
N LEU A 315 -0.12 -11.94 9.42
CA LEU A 315 -0.04 -13.32 9.92
C LEU A 315 -0.46 -13.40 11.38
N ALA A 316 -0.01 -12.47 12.24
CA ALA A 316 -0.41 -12.41 13.65
C ALA A 316 -1.92 -12.15 13.81
N ALA A 317 -2.51 -11.29 12.97
CA ALA A 317 -3.95 -11.08 12.96
C ALA A 317 -4.71 -12.36 12.56
N GLN A 318 -4.23 -13.07 11.54
CA GLN A 318 -4.82 -14.34 11.13
C GLN A 318 -4.71 -15.40 12.23
N GLU A 319 -3.58 -15.51 12.91
CA GLU A 319 -3.39 -16.41 14.06
C GLU A 319 -4.35 -16.04 15.20
N SER A 320 -4.51 -14.75 15.48
CA SER A 320 -5.45 -14.27 16.51
C SER A 320 -6.88 -14.69 16.20
N VAL A 321 -7.33 -14.59 14.96
CA VAL A 321 -8.67 -15.04 14.54
C VAL A 321 -8.84 -16.55 14.76
N VAL A 322 -7.83 -17.35 14.40
CA VAL A 322 -7.89 -18.83 14.52
C VAL A 322 -7.87 -19.26 15.98
N THR A 323 -7.06 -18.63 16.81
CA THR A 323 -6.84 -19.05 18.20
C THR A 323 -7.76 -18.36 19.20
N GLY A 324 -8.38 -17.24 18.83
CA GLY A 324 -9.14 -16.37 19.74
C GLY A 324 -8.27 -15.67 20.80
N LYS A 325 -6.95 -15.62 20.60
CA LYS A 325 -6.00 -15.07 21.58
C LYS A 325 -5.30 -13.84 21.06
N VAL A 326 -4.74 -13.04 21.99
CA VAL A 326 -3.77 -12.01 21.67
C VAL A 326 -2.47 -12.69 21.23
N VAL A 327 -1.92 -12.24 20.10
CA VAL A 327 -0.65 -12.73 19.54
C VAL A 327 0.43 -11.69 19.82
N LYS A 328 1.56 -12.12 20.37
CA LYS A 328 2.74 -11.29 20.53
C LYS A 328 3.53 -11.25 19.22
N VAL A 329 4.02 -10.07 18.87
CA VAL A 329 4.81 -9.81 17.67
C VAL A 329 6.18 -9.32 18.11
N GLY A 330 7.24 -9.99 17.66
CA GLY A 330 8.64 -9.67 17.99
C GLY A 330 9.43 -10.90 18.34
#